data_38aabfc474bcf17982014189e2e36976
#
_entry.id   38aabfc474bcf17982014189e2e36976
#
_cell.length_a   1.000
_cell.length_b   1.000
_cell.length_c   1.000
_cell.angle_alpha   90.00
_cell.angle_beta   90.00
_cell.angle_gamma   90.00
#
_symmetry.space_group_name_H-M   'P 1'
#
loop_
_entity.id
_entity.type
_entity.pdbx_description
1 polymer ?
#
loop_
_entity_poly.entity_id
_entity_poly.type
_entity_poly.pdbx_seq_one_letter_code
_entity_poly.pdbx_strand_id
1 'polypeptide(L)'
;MAERKAKTDVPEKDNQEEKQEEKEVQQTLSDKIVNIRTLRANEIECRIGTINEKGCTLLLYKDARVDMRLLDEVFGPMNWKRDHEVVNGNLFCTISIYDEKKKEWVSKQDVGTESNTEKEKGQASDAFKRAGFNWGIGRELYSAPFIWVKLESNEIFKSTSGKCSTYTKFSVSEIEYDENREVSKCTVSYTHLTLPTNS
;
A
#
# COMPACT_ATOMS: atom_id res chain seq x y z
N MET A 1 66.34 -23.99 38.27
CA MET A 1 65.79 -23.17 37.21
C MET A 1 64.32 -23.53 37.04
N ALA A 2 63.43 -22.67 37.48
CA ALA A 2 61.97 -22.86 37.40
C ALA A 2 61.41 -21.84 36.44
N GLU A 3 60.89 -22.31 35.29
CA GLU A 3 60.17 -21.49 34.33
C GLU A 3 58.75 -21.23 34.83
N ARG A 4 58.41 -19.97 35.02
CA ARG A 4 57.03 -19.50 35.24
C ARG A 4 56.36 -19.28 33.87
N LYS A 5 55.33 -20.06 33.57
CA LYS A 5 54.37 -19.76 32.48
C LYS A 5 53.43 -18.69 32.95
N ALA A 6 53.40 -17.56 32.26
CA ALA A 6 52.39 -16.53 32.43
C ALA A 6 51.07 -17.01 31.78
N LYS A 7 49.98 -16.99 32.56
CA LYS A 7 48.59 -17.06 32.03
C LYS A 7 48.20 -15.67 31.63
N THR A 8 47.89 -15.49 30.36
CA THR A 8 47.19 -14.32 29.85
C THR A 8 45.68 -14.50 30.04
N ASP A 9 45.12 -13.80 31.01
CA ASP A 9 43.66 -13.67 31.14
C ASP A 9 43.18 -12.75 30.03
N VAL A 10 42.39 -13.31 29.09
CA VAL A 10 41.61 -12.58 28.09
C VAL A 10 40.28 -12.23 28.77
N PRO A 11 39.81 -11.00 28.77
CA PRO A 11 38.58 -10.62 29.46
C PRO A 11 37.35 -11.21 28.77
N GLU A 12 36.55 -11.95 29.54
CA GLU A 12 35.28 -12.58 29.13
C GLU A 12 34.15 -11.61 28.75
N LYS A 13 34.43 -10.31 28.69
CA LYS A 13 33.40 -9.30 28.40
C LYS A 13 33.01 -9.17 26.92
N ASP A 14 33.93 -9.44 25.99
CA ASP A 14 33.65 -9.30 24.54
C ASP A 14 32.70 -10.39 24.00
N ASN A 15 32.65 -11.55 24.63
CA ASN A 15 31.80 -12.66 24.18
C ASN A 15 30.32 -12.54 24.56
N GLN A 16 29.96 -11.60 25.45
CA GLN A 16 28.55 -11.39 25.84
C GLN A 16 27.89 -10.29 25.01
N GLU A 17 28.65 -9.32 24.53
CA GLU A 17 28.14 -8.29 23.62
C GLU A 17 27.94 -8.85 22.21
N GLU A 18 28.87 -9.65 21.68
CA GLU A 18 28.67 -10.33 20.39
C GLU A 18 27.48 -11.32 20.40
N LYS A 19 27.22 -12.00 21.52
CA LYS A 19 26.04 -12.86 21.69
C LYS A 19 24.73 -12.10 21.92
N GLN A 20 24.78 -10.83 22.28
CA GLN A 20 23.59 -9.97 22.36
C GLN A 20 23.27 -9.32 21.01
N GLU A 21 24.27 -8.98 20.19
CA GLU A 21 24.06 -8.50 18.81
C GLU A 21 23.56 -9.62 17.87
N GLU A 22 24.02 -10.87 18.04
CA GLU A 22 23.46 -12.02 17.30
C GLU A 22 22.03 -12.41 17.72
N LYS A 23 21.52 -11.87 18.82
CA LYS A 23 20.12 -11.99 19.28
C LYS A 23 19.23 -10.85 18.87
N GLU A 24 19.67 -9.90 18.05
CA GLU A 24 18.76 -9.10 17.24
C GLU A 24 18.05 -10.05 16.27
N VAL A 25 16.94 -10.48 16.77
CA VAL A 25 15.99 -11.44 16.25
C VAL A 25 15.89 -11.27 14.75
N GLN A 26 16.50 -12.15 13.96
CA GLN A 26 16.19 -12.27 12.54
C GLN A 26 14.68 -12.55 12.44
N GLN A 27 13.90 -11.48 12.24
CA GLN A 27 12.47 -11.59 12.03
C GLN A 27 12.20 -12.55 10.88
N THR A 28 11.26 -13.46 11.07
CA THR A 28 10.86 -14.34 9.98
C THR A 28 10.15 -13.53 8.89
N LEU A 29 10.08 -14.06 7.67
CA LEU A 29 9.27 -13.45 6.62
C LEU A 29 7.81 -13.29 7.08
N SER A 30 7.28 -14.25 7.85
CA SER A 30 5.96 -14.16 8.46
C SER A 30 5.82 -12.98 9.42
N ASP A 31 6.82 -12.76 10.29
CA ASP A 31 6.83 -11.63 11.23
C ASP A 31 6.90 -10.29 10.48
N LYS A 32 7.71 -10.20 9.41
CA LYS A 32 7.80 -9.02 8.56
C LYS A 32 6.47 -8.72 7.84
N ILE A 33 5.76 -9.74 7.36
CA ILE A 33 4.45 -9.57 6.70
C ILE A 33 3.40 -9.03 7.67
N VAL A 34 3.38 -9.53 8.91
CA VAL A 34 2.47 -9.03 9.96
C VAL A 34 2.77 -7.56 10.30
N ASN A 35 4.02 -7.12 10.14
CA ASN A 35 4.46 -5.75 10.41
C ASN A 35 4.22 -4.77 9.24
N ILE A 36 3.65 -5.19 8.10
CA ILE A 36 3.20 -4.25 7.08
C ILE A 36 2.11 -3.39 7.72
N ARG A 37 2.40 -2.09 7.90
CA ARG A 37 1.45 -1.16 8.50
C ARG A 37 0.23 -0.91 7.61
N THR A 38 -0.85 -0.44 8.19
CA THR A 38 -2.00 0.10 7.46
C THR A 38 -1.64 1.41 6.74
N LEU A 39 -2.45 1.80 5.76
CA LEU A 39 -2.26 3.01 4.97
C LEU A 39 -2.52 4.26 5.82
N ARG A 40 -1.74 5.30 5.60
CA ARG A 40 -1.97 6.63 6.17
C ARG A 40 -2.98 7.40 5.31
N ALA A 41 -3.65 8.38 5.88
CA ALA A 41 -4.64 9.19 5.17
C ALA A 41 -4.10 9.80 3.85
N ASN A 42 -2.85 10.28 3.85
CA ASN A 42 -2.20 10.86 2.67
C ASN A 42 -1.71 9.82 1.63
N GLU A 43 -1.89 8.54 1.89
CA GLU A 43 -1.59 7.43 0.98
C GLU A 43 -2.86 6.88 0.31
N ILE A 44 -4.02 7.39 0.71
CA ILE A 44 -5.33 6.99 0.22
C ILE A 44 -5.90 8.10 -0.65
N GLU A 45 -6.27 7.76 -1.85
CA GLU A 45 -6.91 8.64 -2.81
C GLU A 45 -8.39 8.34 -2.91
N CYS A 46 -9.20 9.37 -3.21
CA CYS A 46 -10.64 9.24 -3.44
C CYS A 46 -10.94 9.28 -4.93
N ARG A 47 -11.74 8.35 -5.40
CA ARG A 47 -12.27 8.32 -6.76
C ARG A 47 -13.80 8.34 -6.72
N ILE A 48 -14.41 9.13 -7.61
CA ILE A 48 -15.86 9.11 -7.79
C ILE A 48 -16.25 7.77 -8.42
N GLY A 49 -17.08 7.01 -7.72
CA GLY A 49 -17.67 5.78 -8.20
C GLY A 49 -18.86 6.05 -9.08
N THR A 50 -19.94 6.59 -8.50
CA THR A 50 -21.15 7.03 -9.20
C THR A 50 -21.48 8.45 -8.80
N ILE A 51 -22.11 9.21 -9.71
CA ILE A 51 -22.57 10.57 -9.47
C ILE A 51 -23.97 10.77 -10.07
N ASN A 52 -24.82 11.47 -9.36
CA ASN A 52 -26.14 11.90 -9.82
C ASN A 52 -26.41 13.35 -9.40
N GLU A 53 -27.64 13.82 -9.59
CA GLU A 53 -28.07 15.21 -9.29
C GLU A 53 -28.08 15.56 -7.78
N LYS A 54 -27.84 14.59 -6.89
CA LYS A 54 -27.88 14.79 -5.41
C LYS A 54 -26.51 14.66 -4.77
N GLY A 55 -25.54 14.06 -5.47
CA GLY A 55 -24.21 13.79 -4.92
C GLY A 55 -23.49 12.64 -5.60
N CYS A 56 -22.44 12.17 -4.97
CA CYS A 56 -21.62 11.10 -5.50
C CYS A 56 -21.20 10.07 -4.44
N THR A 57 -20.91 8.86 -4.89
CA THR A 57 -20.22 7.86 -4.07
C THR A 57 -18.72 8.00 -4.27
N LEU A 58 -17.96 7.76 -3.21
CA LEU A 58 -16.50 7.72 -3.26
C LEU A 58 -16.00 6.29 -3.07
N LEU A 59 -14.99 5.96 -3.85
CA LEU A 59 -14.19 4.75 -3.71
C LEU A 59 -12.80 5.15 -3.26
N LEU A 60 -12.30 4.45 -2.24
CA LEU A 60 -10.93 4.63 -1.75
C LEU A 60 -9.99 3.72 -2.53
N TYR A 61 -8.84 4.25 -2.92
CA TYR A 61 -7.80 3.49 -3.60
C TYR A 61 -6.41 4.02 -3.23
N LYS A 62 -5.37 3.32 -3.65
CA LYS A 62 -3.97 3.72 -3.45
C LYS A 62 -3.20 3.74 -4.76
N ASP A 63 -2.20 4.60 -4.84
CA ASP A 63 -1.23 4.58 -5.93
C ASP A 63 -0.24 3.40 -5.76
N ALA A 64 0.21 2.82 -6.86
CA ALA A 64 1.19 1.72 -6.85
C ALA A 64 2.53 2.09 -6.18
N ARG A 65 2.87 3.38 -6.12
CA ARG A 65 4.05 3.87 -5.40
C ARG A 65 3.96 3.68 -3.89
N VAL A 66 2.74 3.61 -3.35
CA VAL A 66 2.52 3.29 -1.95
C VAL A 66 2.93 1.85 -1.67
N ASP A 67 2.56 0.91 -2.54
CA ASP A 67 2.99 -0.50 -2.43
C ASP A 67 4.52 -0.63 -2.45
N MET A 68 5.19 0.07 -3.37
CA MET A 68 6.66 0.07 -3.44
C MET A 68 7.28 0.57 -2.14
N ARG A 69 6.80 1.70 -1.60
CA ARG A 69 7.31 2.23 -0.32
C ARG A 69 7.12 1.27 0.84
N LEU A 70 5.96 0.62 0.94
CA LEU A 70 5.70 -0.35 2.01
C LEU A 70 6.58 -1.60 1.87
N LEU A 71 6.84 -2.06 0.66
CA LEU A 71 7.77 -3.15 0.40
C LEU A 71 9.21 -2.74 0.79
N ASP A 72 9.63 -1.54 0.44
CA ASP A 72 10.94 -1.00 0.83
C ASP A 72 11.06 -0.81 2.35
N GLU A 73 10.02 -0.27 3.00
CA GLU A 73 9.99 -0.05 4.45
C GLU A 73 10.13 -1.37 5.24
N VAL A 74 9.46 -2.44 4.80
CA VAL A 74 9.38 -3.68 5.57
C VAL A 74 10.46 -4.69 5.21
N PHE A 75 10.79 -4.81 3.93
CA PHE A 75 11.71 -5.84 3.44
C PHE A 75 13.07 -5.27 3.03
N GLY A 76 13.15 -3.97 2.80
CA GLY A 76 14.31 -3.33 2.19
C GLY A 76 14.30 -3.45 0.65
N PRO A 77 14.83 -2.45 -0.07
CA PRO A 77 14.71 -2.35 -1.53
C PRO A 77 15.43 -3.47 -2.30
N MET A 78 16.37 -4.18 -1.68
CA MET A 78 17.13 -5.27 -2.30
C MET A 78 16.52 -6.66 -2.06
N ASN A 79 15.54 -6.77 -1.15
CA ASN A 79 14.97 -8.06 -0.73
C ASN A 79 13.59 -8.33 -1.33
N TRP A 80 13.15 -7.53 -2.28
CA TRP A 80 11.96 -7.80 -3.07
C TRP A 80 12.18 -7.46 -4.54
N LYS A 81 11.43 -8.12 -5.40
CA LYS A 81 11.41 -7.86 -6.84
C LYS A 81 10.02 -8.08 -7.41
N ARG A 82 9.77 -7.54 -8.59
CA ARG A 82 8.52 -7.78 -9.35
C ARG A 82 8.83 -8.14 -10.77
N ASP A 83 8.02 -9.02 -11.32
CA ASP A 83 8.04 -9.43 -12.71
C ASP A 83 6.63 -9.37 -13.29
N HIS A 84 6.52 -9.07 -14.58
CA HIS A 84 5.26 -9.11 -15.30
C HIS A 84 5.35 -10.12 -16.43
N GLU A 85 4.30 -10.94 -16.57
CA GLU A 85 4.19 -11.91 -17.63
C GLU A 85 2.78 -11.96 -18.21
N VAL A 86 2.66 -12.34 -19.48
CA VAL A 86 1.36 -12.53 -20.12
C VAL A 86 1.05 -14.02 -20.16
N VAL A 87 -0.04 -14.41 -19.48
CA VAL A 87 -0.53 -15.79 -19.45
C VAL A 87 -1.95 -15.80 -20.01
N ASN A 88 -2.16 -16.55 -21.10
CA ASN A 88 -3.45 -16.64 -21.77
C ASN A 88 -4.07 -15.28 -22.12
N GLY A 89 -3.25 -14.31 -22.55
CA GLY A 89 -3.69 -12.96 -22.91
C GLY A 89 -3.94 -12.02 -21.73
N ASN A 90 -3.73 -12.46 -20.49
CA ASN A 90 -3.87 -11.64 -19.28
C ASN A 90 -2.50 -11.29 -18.72
N LEU A 91 -2.32 -10.04 -18.28
CA LEU A 91 -1.08 -9.59 -17.66
C LEU A 91 -1.10 -9.91 -16.17
N PHE A 92 -0.15 -10.72 -15.73
CA PHE A 92 0.08 -11.03 -14.32
C PHE A 92 1.28 -10.23 -13.80
N CYS A 93 1.25 -9.90 -12.52
CA CYS A 93 2.40 -9.40 -11.78
C CYS A 93 2.74 -10.38 -10.67
N THR A 94 3.99 -10.78 -10.60
CA THR A 94 4.57 -11.57 -9.52
C THR A 94 5.41 -10.66 -8.63
N ILE A 95 5.10 -10.60 -7.34
CA ILE A 95 5.97 -10.00 -6.32
C ILE A 95 6.65 -11.13 -5.57
N SER A 96 7.99 -11.10 -5.58
CA SER A 96 8.82 -12.06 -4.86
C SER A 96 9.57 -11.35 -3.74
N ILE A 97 9.59 -11.96 -2.55
CA ILE A 97 10.28 -11.46 -1.35
C ILE A 97 11.27 -12.54 -0.90
N TYR A 98 12.49 -12.13 -0.58
CA TYR A 98 13.52 -13.04 -0.10
C TYR A 98 13.28 -13.41 1.35
N ASP A 99 13.19 -14.73 1.61
CA ASP A 99 13.14 -15.27 2.97
C ASP A 99 14.56 -15.61 3.43
N GLU A 100 15.13 -14.79 4.30
CA GLU A 100 16.49 -14.94 4.79
C GLU A 100 16.72 -16.23 5.59
N LYS A 101 15.70 -16.74 6.28
CA LYS A 101 15.79 -18.00 7.04
C LYS A 101 15.80 -19.21 6.14
N LYS A 102 14.93 -19.23 5.14
CA LYS A 102 14.83 -20.33 4.18
C LYS A 102 15.83 -20.21 3.05
N LYS A 103 16.43 -19.01 2.86
CA LYS A 103 17.33 -18.66 1.73
C LYS A 103 16.67 -18.89 0.39
N GLU A 104 15.39 -18.55 0.28
CA GLU A 104 14.61 -18.72 -0.95
C GLU A 104 13.75 -17.48 -1.25
N TRP A 105 13.37 -17.33 -2.51
CA TRP A 105 12.41 -16.34 -2.94
C TRP A 105 10.98 -16.89 -2.82
N VAL A 106 10.16 -16.28 -1.99
CA VAL A 106 8.73 -16.58 -1.90
C VAL A 106 7.97 -15.65 -2.81
N SER A 107 7.12 -16.19 -3.67
CA SER A 107 6.44 -15.43 -4.72
C SER A 107 4.92 -15.54 -4.60
N LYS A 108 4.24 -14.42 -4.86
CA LYS A 108 2.78 -14.35 -5.00
C LYS A 108 2.45 -13.52 -6.23
N GLN A 109 1.44 -13.92 -6.98
CA GLN A 109 1.05 -13.26 -8.22
C GLN A 109 -0.44 -12.94 -8.25
N ASP A 110 -0.82 -11.97 -9.07
CA ASP A 110 -2.20 -11.67 -9.40
C ASP A 110 -2.31 -11.04 -10.79
N VAL A 111 -3.51 -11.09 -11.35
CA VAL A 111 -3.83 -10.58 -12.68
C VAL A 111 -4.28 -9.13 -12.62
N GLY A 112 -3.88 -8.33 -13.59
CA GLY A 112 -4.37 -6.95 -13.76
C GLY A 112 -5.49 -6.86 -14.78
N THR A 113 -6.46 -5.98 -14.51
CA THR A 113 -7.51 -5.63 -15.45
C THR A 113 -7.13 -4.42 -16.28
N GLU A 114 -7.57 -4.36 -17.55
CA GLU A 114 -7.32 -3.24 -18.43
C GLU A 114 -7.99 -1.95 -17.92
N SER A 115 -7.27 -0.84 -18.02
CA SER A 115 -7.81 0.51 -17.79
C SER A 115 -8.50 1.05 -19.05
N ASN A 116 -9.55 1.86 -18.88
CA ASN A 116 -10.26 2.48 -19.99
C ASN A 116 -9.45 3.58 -20.72
N THR A 117 -8.43 4.16 -20.09
CA THR A 117 -7.70 5.34 -20.61
C THR A 117 -6.26 5.04 -21.02
N GLU A 118 -5.49 4.36 -20.20
CA GLU A 118 -4.10 3.97 -20.48
C GLU A 118 -3.98 2.45 -20.25
N LYS A 119 -4.39 1.67 -21.25
CA LYS A 119 -4.62 0.22 -21.10
C LYS A 119 -3.43 -0.52 -20.51
N GLU A 120 -2.27 -0.45 -21.15
CA GLU A 120 -1.09 -1.23 -20.75
C GLU A 120 -0.52 -0.79 -19.40
N LYS A 121 -0.31 0.53 -19.20
CA LYS A 121 0.21 1.09 -17.97
C LYS A 121 -0.77 0.88 -16.80
N GLY A 122 -2.06 1.05 -17.07
CA GLY A 122 -3.13 0.84 -16.09
C GLY A 122 -3.19 -0.62 -15.66
N GLN A 123 -3.11 -1.55 -16.61
CA GLN A 123 -3.13 -2.99 -16.36
C GLN A 123 -1.91 -3.45 -15.54
N ALA A 124 -0.70 -2.99 -15.90
CA ALA A 124 0.51 -3.32 -15.14
C ALA A 124 0.47 -2.78 -13.70
N SER A 125 -0.02 -1.56 -13.52
CA SER A 125 -0.20 -0.96 -12.19
C SER A 125 -1.27 -1.69 -11.38
N ASP A 126 -2.36 -2.13 -12.00
CA ASP A 126 -3.42 -2.88 -11.35
C ASP A 126 -2.91 -4.27 -10.93
N ALA A 127 -2.24 -5.01 -11.83
CA ALA A 127 -1.63 -6.30 -11.53
C ALA A 127 -0.67 -6.21 -10.33
N PHE A 128 0.18 -5.18 -10.29
CA PHE A 128 1.10 -4.96 -9.19
C PHE A 128 0.39 -4.70 -7.86
N LYS A 129 -0.61 -3.81 -7.82
CA LYS A 129 -1.39 -3.53 -6.61
C LYS A 129 -2.14 -4.77 -6.10
N ARG A 130 -2.67 -5.59 -7.01
CA ARG A 130 -3.34 -6.84 -6.66
C ARG A 130 -2.36 -7.88 -6.12
N ALA A 131 -1.18 -8.01 -6.72
CA ALA A 131 -0.12 -8.84 -6.17
C ALA A 131 0.33 -8.36 -4.78
N GLY A 132 0.41 -7.03 -4.55
CA GLY A 132 0.67 -6.42 -3.24
C GLY A 132 -0.41 -6.75 -2.21
N PHE A 133 -1.67 -6.80 -2.62
CA PHE A 133 -2.78 -7.23 -1.76
C PHE A 133 -2.59 -8.68 -1.25
N ASN A 134 -2.03 -9.57 -2.06
CA ASN A 134 -1.69 -10.92 -1.64
C ASN A 134 -0.62 -10.97 -0.54
N TRP A 135 0.21 -9.92 -0.44
CA TRP A 135 1.19 -9.72 0.64
C TRP A 135 0.63 -8.96 1.85
N GLY A 136 -0.61 -8.51 1.81
CA GLY A 136 -1.28 -7.81 2.90
C GLY A 136 -1.30 -6.29 2.76
N ILE A 137 -0.83 -5.72 1.65
CA ILE A 137 -0.75 -4.28 1.44
C ILE A 137 -2.12 -3.73 0.96
N GLY A 138 -2.72 -2.84 1.73
CA GLY A 138 -3.94 -2.13 1.36
C GLY A 138 -5.22 -2.96 1.45
N ARG A 139 -5.19 -4.09 2.16
CA ARG A 139 -6.39 -4.93 2.40
C ARG A 139 -7.48 -4.18 3.14
N GLU A 140 -7.11 -3.28 4.02
CA GLU A 140 -8.00 -2.43 4.81
C GLU A 140 -8.94 -1.57 3.95
N LEU A 141 -8.56 -1.23 2.71
CA LEU A 141 -9.43 -0.46 1.82
C LEU A 141 -10.71 -1.21 1.42
N TYR A 142 -10.72 -2.55 1.52
CA TYR A 142 -11.90 -3.36 1.24
C TYR A 142 -12.92 -3.38 2.38
N SER A 143 -12.50 -2.97 3.60
CA SER A 143 -13.40 -2.76 4.74
C SER A 143 -13.92 -1.33 4.83
N ALA A 144 -13.55 -0.46 3.88
CA ALA A 144 -13.99 0.93 3.86
C ALA A 144 -15.52 1.04 3.82
N PRO A 145 -16.13 1.93 4.63
CA PRO A 145 -17.58 2.10 4.63
C PRO A 145 -18.05 2.68 3.30
N PHE A 146 -19.33 2.52 3.02
CA PHE A 146 -19.98 3.22 1.91
C PHE A 146 -19.95 4.73 2.16
N ILE A 147 -19.27 5.46 1.28
CA ILE A 147 -19.10 6.90 1.40
C ILE A 147 -19.99 7.59 0.37
N TRP A 148 -20.99 8.32 0.85
CA TRP A 148 -21.83 9.19 0.04
C TRP A 148 -21.58 10.65 0.40
N VAL A 149 -21.30 11.48 -0.61
CA VAL A 149 -21.15 12.92 -0.44
C VAL A 149 -22.27 13.62 -1.17
N LYS A 150 -23.05 14.41 -0.41
CA LYS A 150 -24.05 15.33 -0.97
C LYS A 150 -23.31 16.48 -1.64
N LEU A 151 -23.68 16.81 -2.87
CA LEU A 151 -23.17 17.95 -3.62
C LEU A 151 -24.27 18.98 -3.80
N GLU A 152 -23.88 20.25 -3.83
CA GLU A 152 -24.80 21.33 -4.15
C GLU A 152 -25.03 21.41 -5.67
N SER A 153 -26.13 22.02 -6.09
CA SER A 153 -26.54 22.06 -7.50
C SER A 153 -25.49 22.74 -8.43
N ASN A 154 -24.73 23.70 -7.89
CA ASN A 154 -23.68 24.42 -8.58
C ASN A 154 -22.37 23.62 -8.72
N GLU A 155 -22.24 22.48 -8.02
CA GLU A 155 -21.09 21.59 -8.09
C GLU A 155 -21.30 20.45 -9.08
N ILE A 156 -22.52 20.27 -9.57
CA ILE A 156 -22.89 19.19 -10.49
C ILE A 156 -23.11 19.74 -11.89
N PHE A 157 -22.31 19.27 -12.82
CA PHE A 157 -22.39 19.61 -14.24
C PHE A 157 -23.09 18.48 -14.98
N LYS A 158 -24.13 18.84 -15.74
CA LYS A 158 -24.89 17.88 -16.54
C LYS A 158 -24.55 18.10 -18.02
N SER A 159 -24.02 17.07 -18.65
CA SER A 159 -23.74 17.09 -20.08
C SER A 159 -25.05 17.06 -20.90
N THR A 160 -24.99 17.39 -22.18
CA THR A 160 -26.12 17.28 -23.10
C THR A 160 -26.68 15.87 -23.20
N SER A 161 -25.86 14.84 -22.94
CA SER A 161 -26.28 13.44 -22.86
C SER A 161 -26.91 13.06 -21.51
N GLY A 162 -27.07 14.02 -20.59
CA GLY A 162 -27.62 13.77 -19.25
C GLY A 162 -26.62 13.17 -18.21
N LYS A 163 -25.37 12.99 -18.58
CA LYS A 163 -24.34 12.46 -17.66
C LYS A 163 -23.91 13.54 -16.67
N CYS A 164 -24.00 13.24 -15.38
CA CYS A 164 -23.51 14.12 -14.31
C CYS A 164 -21.99 13.99 -14.14
N SER A 165 -21.35 15.09 -13.78
CA SER A 165 -19.93 15.18 -13.42
C SER A 165 -19.70 16.29 -12.39
N THR A 166 -18.56 16.30 -11.73
CA THR A 166 -18.13 17.38 -10.82
C THR A 166 -16.64 17.61 -10.92
N TYR A 167 -16.21 18.84 -10.64
CA TYR A 167 -14.78 19.21 -10.52
C TYR A 167 -14.32 19.22 -9.06
N THR A 168 -15.23 18.98 -8.12
CA THR A 168 -14.90 18.87 -6.69
C THR A 168 -13.87 17.78 -6.47
N LYS A 169 -12.80 18.11 -5.76
CA LYS A 169 -11.74 17.17 -5.39
C LYS A 169 -11.93 16.69 -3.98
N PHE A 170 -11.78 15.39 -3.80
CA PHE A 170 -11.91 14.71 -2.51
C PHE A 170 -10.57 14.17 -2.06
N SER A 171 -10.32 14.23 -0.75
CA SER A 171 -9.14 13.64 -0.10
C SER A 171 -9.51 13.07 1.25
N VAL A 172 -8.83 12.00 1.67
CA VAL A 172 -8.94 11.49 3.03
C VAL A 172 -8.12 12.40 3.93
N SER A 173 -8.76 13.04 4.91
CA SER A 173 -8.10 13.89 5.90
C SER A 173 -7.72 13.13 7.17
N GLU A 174 -8.49 12.11 7.52
CA GLU A 174 -8.25 11.28 8.69
C GLU A 174 -8.74 9.85 8.43
N ILE A 175 -7.99 8.87 8.91
CA ILE A 175 -8.39 7.47 8.88
C ILE A 175 -7.94 6.77 10.17
N GLU A 176 -8.81 5.94 10.73
CA GLU A 176 -8.51 5.12 11.89
C GLU A 176 -8.88 3.66 11.58
N TYR A 177 -8.19 2.75 12.23
CA TYR A 177 -8.37 1.30 12.05
C TYR A 177 -8.63 0.66 13.40
N ASP A 178 -9.40 -0.41 13.41
CA ASP A 178 -9.62 -1.24 14.58
C ASP A 178 -8.50 -2.28 14.78
N GLU A 179 -8.65 -3.13 15.78
CA GLU A 179 -7.72 -4.23 16.11
C GLU A 179 -7.61 -5.28 14.99
N ASN A 180 -8.63 -5.42 14.15
CA ASN A 180 -8.65 -6.30 13.00
C ASN A 180 -8.06 -5.65 11.75
N ARG A 181 -7.59 -4.38 11.86
CA ARG A 181 -7.07 -3.57 10.76
C ARG A 181 -8.16 -3.18 9.75
N GLU A 182 -9.42 -3.16 10.17
CA GLU A 182 -10.53 -2.67 9.38
C GLU A 182 -10.74 -1.17 9.61
N VAL A 183 -11.27 -0.46 8.62
CA VAL A 183 -11.50 0.99 8.72
C VAL A 183 -12.63 1.25 9.72
N SER A 184 -12.28 1.80 10.89
CA SER A 184 -13.21 2.18 11.94
C SER A 184 -13.71 3.62 11.81
N LYS A 185 -12.88 4.51 11.22
CA LYS A 185 -13.25 5.90 10.95
C LYS A 185 -12.58 6.37 9.67
N CYS A 186 -13.30 7.10 8.85
CA CYS A 186 -12.76 7.76 7.66
C CYS A 186 -13.41 9.14 7.50
N THR A 187 -12.59 10.18 7.53
CA THR A 187 -13.02 11.56 7.29
C THR A 187 -12.54 12.00 5.92
N VAL A 188 -13.48 12.43 5.08
CA VAL A 188 -13.17 12.95 3.75
C VAL A 188 -13.36 14.47 3.75
N SER A 189 -12.35 15.17 3.31
CA SER A 189 -12.40 16.60 3.03
C SER A 189 -12.54 16.83 1.53
N TYR A 190 -13.22 17.91 1.15
CA TYR A 190 -13.35 18.28 -0.25
C TYR A 190 -13.20 19.79 -0.45
N THR A 191 -12.72 20.18 -1.62
CA THR A 191 -12.51 21.58 -2.00
C THR A 191 -13.50 21.94 -3.08
N HIS A 192 -14.34 22.94 -2.81
CA HIS A 192 -15.22 23.55 -3.80
C HIS A 192 -14.35 24.29 -4.83
N LEU A 193 -14.35 23.87 -6.07
CA LEU A 193 -13.83 24.65 -7.18
C LEU A 193 -14.97 25.50 -7.72
N THR A 194 -15.08 26.74 -7.25
CA THR A 194 -15.90 27.74 -7.96
C THR A 194 -15.17 28.12 -9.25
N LEU A 195 -15.82 27.89 -10.38
CA LEU A 195 -15.32 28.43 -11.66
C LEU A 195 -15.28 29.96 -11.53
N PRO A 196 -14.19 30.62 -11.99
CA PRO A 196 -14.20 32.07 -12.07
C PRO A 196 -15.38 32.51 -12.94
N THR A 197 -16.30 33.27 -12.35
CA THR A 197 -17.34 33.96 -13.11
C THR A 197 -16.64 35.02 -13.94
N ASN A 198 -16.55 34.80 -15.25
CA ASN A 198 -16.14 35.85 -16.19
C ASN A 198 -17.22 36.94 -16.11
N SER A 199 -16.85 38.06 -15.49
CA SER A 199 -17.57 39.33 -15.54
C SER A 199 -17.28 40.02 -16.87
#